data_bda2937c8031074132f9cd94d4c479c2
#
_entry.id   bda2937c8031074132f9cd94d4c479c2
#
_cell.length_a   1.000
_cell.length_b   1.000
_cell.length_c   1.000
_cell.angle_alpha   90.00
_cell.angle_beta   90.00
_cell.angle_gamma   90.00
#
_symmetry.space_group_name_H-M   'P 1'
#
loop_
_entity.id
_entity.type
_entity.pdbx_description
1 polymer ?
#
loop_
_entity_poly.entity_id
_entity_poly.type
_entity_poly.pdbx_seq_one_letter_code
_entity_poly.pdbx_strand_id
1 'polypeptide(L)'
;MITIIAAVAKNRAIGFKNKLIYWLPNDLKRFKALTTGHTIIMGRNTYLSLPKGALPNRRNIVLSKSMWKEECGMRKENTHAADSATDSAAFSVPEGNLIPHSTFHIPQKDSTFHIPQKNIDVFPSLEEALAHCAPDEDIYIIGGASVYRQALPLADRLCLTEIDDTPAEADTFFPPYEDDWQEESREDHPVDDRHDFPYAFVDYIRK
;
A
#
# COMPACT_ATOMS: atom_id res chain seq x y z
N MET A 1 7.76 -13.37 -12.59
CA MET A 1 8.87 -12.56 -12.00
C MET A 1 8.34 -11.77 -10.82
N ILE A 2 9.09 -11.66 -9.70
CA ILE A 2 8.70 -10.89 -8.52
C ILE A 2 9.52 -9.59 -8.49
N THR A 3 8.83 -8.45 -8.63
CA THR A 3 9.45 -7.13 -8.64
C THR A 3 8.96 -6.31 -7.44
N ILE A 4 9.87 -5.71 -6.71
CA ILE A 4 9.55 -4.73 -5.67
C ILE A 4 9.56 -3.33 -6.27
N ILE A 5 8.54 -2.53 -6.01
CA ILE A 5 8.47 -1.13 -6.42
C ILE A 5 8.22 -0.23 -5.22
N ALA A 6 9.06 0.79 -5.03
CA ALA A 6 8.96 1.73 -3.90
C ALA A 6 9.63 3.07 -4.21
N ALA A 7 9.10 4.15 -3.59
CA ALA A 7 9.78 5.44 -3.50
C ALA A 7 10.50 5.51 -2.14
N VAL A 8 11.79 5.79 -2.14
CA VAL A 8 12.68 5.62 -0.98
C VAL A 8 13.56 6.85 -0.80
N ALA A 9 13.55 7.46 0.37
CA ALA A 9 14.45 8.56 0.72
C ALA A 9 15.88 8.07 1.03
N LYS A 10 16.86 8.96 1.12
CA LYS A 10 18.26 8.63 1.47
C LYS A 10 18.40 7.79 2.74
N ASN A 11 17.60 8.04 3.76
CA ASN A 11 17.57 7.27 5.00
C ASN A 11 16.65 6.05 4.94
N ARG A 12 16.23 5.65 3.76
CA ARG A 12 15.26 4.57 3.48
C ARG A 12 13.84 4.83 4.00
N ALA A 13 13.50 6.06 4.35
CA ALA A 13 12.14 6.41 4.73
C ALA A 13 11.19 6.26 3.53
N ILE A 14 10.01 5.65 3.76
CA ILE A 14 8.97 5.41 2.75
C ILE A 14 7.60 5.93 3.18
N GLY A 15 7.41 6.21 4.47
CA GLY A 15 6.11 6.62 4.98
C GLY A 15 6.16 7.26 6.36
N PHE A 16 5.10 8.03 6.64
CA PHE A 16 4.82 8.62 7.94
C PHE A 16 3.31 8.62 8.21
N LYS A 17 2.90 8.10 9.37
CA LYS A 17 1.48 8.00 9.77
C LYS A 17 0.57 7.38 8.70
N ASN A 18 1.03 6.28 8.13
CA ASN A 18 0.34 5.52 7.07
C ASN A 18 0.08 6.32 5.77
N LYS A 19 0.93 7.31 5.46
CA LYS A 19 0.91 8.10 4.22
C LYS A 19 2.27 8.10 3.57
N LEU A 20 2.31 8.29 2.25
CA LEU A 20 3.55 8.59 1.53
C LEU A 20 4.10 9.94 2.00
N ILE A 21 5.44 10.01 2.15
CA ILE A 21 6.12 11.26 2.55
C ILE A 21 6.17 12.23 1.37
N TYR A 22 6.41 11.71 0.17
CA TYR A 22 6.60 12.51 -1.03
C TYR A 22 5.47 12.33 -2.03
N TRP A 23 5.10 13.42 -2.68
CA TRP A 23 4.20 13.43 -3.81
C TRP A 23 5.01 13.65 -5.10
N LEU A 24 5.23 12.60 -5.86
CA LEU A 24 6.01 12.59 -7.09
C LEU A 24 5.13 12.17 -8.28
N PRO A 25 4.60 13.12 -9.07
CA PRO A 25 3.72 12.79 -10.20
C PRO A 25 4.35 11.86 -11.25
N ASN A 26 5.65 11.96 -11.49
CA ASN A 26 6.35 11.10 -12.44
C ASN A 26 6.51 9.68 -11.89
N ASP A 27 6.76 9.52 -10.59
CA ASP A 27 6.78 8.22 -9.90
C ASP A 27 5.42 7.52 -10.03
N LEU A 28 4.33 8.25 -9.80
CA LEU A 28 2.97 7.70 -9.97
C LEU A 28 2.68 7.27 -11.41
N LYS A 29 3.21 7.96 -12.41
CA LYS A 29 3.11 7.54 -13.81
C LYS A 29 3.91 6.26 -14.07
N ARG A 30 5.16 6.19 -13.59
CA ARG A 30 6.01 5.01 -13.70
C ARG A 30 5.37 3.82 -13.01
N PHE A 31 4.92 3.99 -11.77
CA PHE A 31 4.19 2.97 -11.02
C PHE A 31 2.97 2.44 -11.80
N LYS A 32 2.15 3.34 -12.36
CA LYS A 32 0.99 2.95 -13.17
C LYS A 32 1.43 2.18 -14.43
N ALA A 33 2.45 2.64 -15.13
CA ALA A 33 2.93 2.00 -16.35
C ALA A 33 3.45 0.58 -16.08
N LEU A 34 4.23 0.39 -15.01
CA LEU A 34 4.80 -0.90 -14.64
C LEU A 34 3.75 -1.91 -14.15
N THR A 35 2.76 -1.45 -13.39
CA THR A 35 1.84 -2.36 -12.68
C THR A 35 0.53 -2.64 -13.42
N THR A 36 0.17 -1.84 -14.45
CA THR A 36 -1.09 -2.03 -15.18
C THR A 36 -1.08 -3.34 -15.97
N GLY A 37 -2.12 -4.16 -15.80
CA GLY A 37 -2.25 -5.48 -16.44
C GLY A 37 -1.63 -6.62 -15.62
N HIS A 38 -0.99 -6.31 -14.51
CA HIS A 38 -0.26 -7.27 -13.69
C HIS A 38 -0.89 -7.46 -12.30
N THR A 39 -0.34 -8.42 -11.54
CA THR A 39 -0.70 -8.66 -10.15
C THR A 39 0.11 -7.74 -9.24
N ILE A 40 -0.59 -7.09 -8.30
CA ILE A 40 0.02 -6.30 -7.23
C ILE A 40 -0.28 -6.92 -5.88
N ILE A 41 0.73 -7.02 -5.02
CA ILE A 41 0.61 -7.52 -3.65
C ILE A 41 0.96 -6.43 -2.65
N MET A 42 0.11 -6.23 -1.65
CA MET A 42 0.27 -5.21 -0.63
C MET A 42 -0.22 -5.68 0.74
N GLY A 43 0.28 -5.07 1.79
CA GLY A 43 -0.25 -5.24 3.14
C GLY A 43 -1.56 -4.45 3.34
N ARG A 44 -2.35 -4.86 4.33
CA ARG A 44 -3.63 -4.22 4.67
C ARG A 44 -3.52 -2.70 4.85
N ASN A 45 -2.49 -2.21 5.56
CA ASN A 45 -2.33 -0.78 5.80
C ASN A 45 -2.08 0.01 4.50
N THR A 46 -1.30 -0.56 3.59
CA THR A 46 -1.09 0.02 2.26
C THR A 46 -2.39 0.06 1.48
N TYR A 47 -3.18 -1.01 1.48
CA TYR A 47 -4.50 -1.03 0.86
C TYR A 47 -5.43 0.06 1.43
N LEU A 48 -5.48 0.20 2.76
CA LEU A 48 -6.29 1.22 3.44
C LEU A 48 -5.82 2.65 3.17
N SER A 49 -4.58 2.86 2.78
CA SER A 49 -4.04 4.17 2.40
C SER A 49 -4.39 4.58 0.97
N LEU A 50 -4.88 3.66 0.14
CA LEU A 50 -5.27 3.95 -1.24
C LEU A 50 -6.57 4.77 -1.27
N PRO A 51 -6.60 5.97 -1.89
CA PRO A 51 -7.75 6.87 -1.84
C PRO A 51 -9.05 6.30 -2.42
N LYS A 52 -8.94 5.36 -3.35
CA LYS A 52 -10.07 4.75 -4.08
C LYS A 52 -10.15 3.24 -3.92
N GLY A 53 -9.41 2.65 -2.95
CA GLY A 53 -9.31 1.22 -2.76
C GLY A 53 -8.55 0.51 -3.88
N ALA A 54 -9.04 -0.66 -4.33
CA ALA A 54 -8.39 -1.49 -5.34
C ALA A 54 -8.00 -0.72 -6.60
N LEU A 55 -6.77 -0.89 -7.04
CA LEU A 55 -6.26 -0.21 -8.23
C LEU A 55 -6.84 -0.85 -9.50
N PRO A 56 -7.39 -0.06 -10.44
CA PRO A 56 -8.04 -0.59 -11.64
C PRO A 56 -7.04 -1.26 -12.59
N ASN A 57 -7.55 -2.21 -13.38
CA ASN A 57 -6.79 -2.96 -14.40
C ASN A 57 -5.57 -3.72 -13.82
N ARG A 58 -5.72 -4.23 -12.61
CA ARG A 58 -4.71 -5.01 -11.88
C ARG A 58 -5.39 -6.05 -11.02
N ARG A 59 -4.79 -7.21 -10.86
CA ARG A 59 -5.18 -8.13 -9.82
C ARG A 59 -4.63 -7.59 -8.49
N ASN A 60 -5.51 -7.27 -7.54
CA ASN A 60 -5.12 -6.71 -6.26
C ASN A 60 -5.13 -7.80 -5.20
N ILE A 61 -3.97 -8.09 -4.61
CA ILE A 61 -3.81 -9.04 -3.51
C ILE A 61 -3.46 -8.26 -2.24
N VAL A 62 -4.22 -8.51 -1.17
CA VAL A 62 -4.04 -7.87 0.14
C VAL A 62 -3.65 -8.92 1.18
N LEU A 63 -2.52 -8.70 1.83
CA LEU A 63 -2.06 -9.57 2.91
C LEU A 63 -2.66 -9.12 4.25
N SER A 64 -3.54 -9.95 4.83
CA SER A 64 -4.19 -9.66 6.08
C SER A 64 -4.78 -10.90 6.74
N LYS A 65 -4.27 -11.27 7.92
CA LYS A 65 -4.81 -12.39 8.71
C LYS A 65 -6.22 -12.14 9.22
N SER A 66 -6.59 -10.89 9.53
CA SER A 66 -7.92 -10.54 10.02
C SER A 66 -8.97 -10.57 8.91
N MET A 67 -8.68 -9.96 7.75
CA MET A 67 -9.58 -9.95 6.60
C MET A 67 -9.78 -11.37 6.05
N TRP A 68 -8.71 -12.18 6.00
CA TRP A 68 -8.78 -13.59 5.61
C TRP A 68 -9.76 -14.38 6.47
N LYS A 69 -9.73 -14.20 7.79
CA LYS A 69 -10.67 -14.88 8.71
C LYS A 69 -12.13 -14.48 8.49
N GLU A 70 -12.37 -13.23 8.14
CA GLU A 70 -13.72 -12.74 7.82
C GLU A 70 -14.22 -13.35 6.50
N GLU A 71 -13.40 -13.44 5.47
CA GLU A 71 -13.75 -14.07 4.18
C GLU A 71 -14.01 -15.57 4.30
N CYS A 72 -13.18 -16.28 5.06
CA CYS A 72 -13.34 -17.72 5.28
C CYS A 72 -14.46 -18.08 6.26
N GLY A 73 -15.25 -17.12 6.75
CA GLY A 73 -16.36 -17.37 7.68
C GLY A 73 -15.93 -17.82 9.08
N MET A 74 -14.65 -17.72 9.41
CA MET A 74 -14.11 -18.02 10.74
C MET A 74 -14.38 -16.87 11.71
N ARG A 75 -15.64 -16.44 11.84
CA ARG A 75 -16.02 -15.50 12.89
C ARG A 75 -15.84 -16.20 14.24
N LYS A 76 -15.14 -15.55 15.16
CA LYS A 76 -15.26 -15.92 16.58
C LYS A 76 -16.70 -15.66 16.97
N GLU A 77 -17.44 -16.70 17.34
CA GLU A 77 -18.69 -16.55 18.07
C GLU A 77 -18.35 -15.86 19.40
N ASN A 78 -18.62 -14.58 19.48
CA ASN A 78 -18.72 -13.88 20.75
C ASN A 78 -20.08 -14.27 21.35
N THR A 79 -20.09 -15.31 22.16
CA THR A 79 -21.16 -15.57 23.10
C THR A 79 -21.18 -14.46 24.16
N HIS A 80 -22.03 -13.47 23.96
CA HIS A 80 -22.65 -12.72 25.04
C HIS A 80 -24.09 -12.46 24.64
N ALA A 81 -24.96 -13.07 25.48
CA ALA A 81 -26.40 -13.02 25.40
C ALA A 81 -26.93 -11.64 25.77
N ALA A 82 -27.99 -11.28 25.09
CA ALA A 82 -29.20 -10.55 25.51
C ALA A 82 -29.08 -9.35 26.47
N ASP A 83 -29.56 -8.19 26.09
CA ASP A 83 -30.89 -7.76 26.48
C ASP A 83 -31.41 -6.56 25.66
N SER A 84 -32.67 -6.57 25.51
CA SER A 84 -33.70 -5.78 24.89
C SER A 84 -33.66 -4.26 25.09
N ALA A 85 -34.09 -3.50 24.12
CA ALA A 85 -35.31 -2.67 24.08
C ALA A 85 -35.14 -1.39 23.22
N THR A 86 -35.99 -1.29 22.22
CA THR A 86 -36.76 -0.16 21.69
C THR A 86 -36.28 1.28 22.00
N ASP A 87 -36.10 2.14 21.02
CA ASP A 87 -37.10 3.13 20.65
C ASP A 87 -36.71 3.97 19.41
N SER A 88 -37.71 4.33 18.67
CA SER A 88 -37.73 5.11 17.45
C SER A 88 -37.63 6.61 17.71
N ALA A 89 -36.88 7.36 16.94
CA ALA A 89 -37.23 8.75 16.58
C ALA A 89 -36.49 9.22 15.32
N ALA A 90 -37.28 9.54 14.32
CA ALA A 90 -36.91 10.30 13.13
C ALA A 90 -36.57 11.75 13.48
N PHE A 91 -35.52 12.33 12.87
CA PHE A 91 -35.45 13.77 12.72
C PHE A 91 -34.76 14.19 11.42
N SER A 92 -35.39 15.18 10.82
CA SER A 92 -35.24 15.75 9.49
C SER A 92 -33.95 16.58 9.30
N VAL A 93 -33.50 16.66 8.03
CA VAL A 93 -32.41 17.51 7.54
C VAL A 93 -32.90 18.97 7.42
N PRO A 94 -32.03 19.96 7.56
CA PRO A 94 -32.06 21.09 6.64
C PRO A 94 -30.71 21.35 5.96
N GLU A 95 -30.81 21.70 4.67
CA GLU A 95 -29.75 22.21 3.82
C GLU A 95 -29.15 23.53 4.31
N GLY A 96 -27.86 23.72 4.01
CA GLY A 96 -27.21 25.03 4.16
C GLY A 96 -25.70 25.01 3.94
N ASN A 97 -25.29 25.45 2.76
CA ASN A 97 -23.96 25.81 2.27
C ASN A 97 -22.89 26.19 3.30
N LEU A 98 -21.66 25.71 3.09
CA LEU A 98 -20.41 26.47 2.88
C LEU A 98 -19.20 25.60 3.22
N ILE A 99 -18.29 25.48 2.26
CA ILE A 99 -17.01 24.80 2.41
C ILE A 99 -16.05 25.70 3.21
N PRO A 100 -15.30 25.19 4.19
CA PRO A 100 -13.89 25.48 4.26
C PRO A 100 -13.01 24.25 4.63
N HIS A 101 -11.85 24.22 4.00
CA HIS A 101 -10.59 23.56 4.39
C HIS A 101 -10.67 22.31 5.26
N SER A 102 -10.40 21.22 4.61
CA SER A 102 -10.40 19.86 5.14
C SER A 102 -9.34 19.61 6.21
N THR A 103 -9.80 19.50 7.42
CA THR A 103 -9.11 18.73 8.44
C THR A 103 -9.63 17.30 8.36
N PHE A 104 -8.89 16.40 7.74
CA PHE A 104 -9.23 14.99 7.72
C PHE A 104 -9.02 14.43 9.14
N HIS A 105 -10.09 14.31 9.89
CA HIS A 105 -10.13 13.60 11.17
C HIS A 105 -10.19 12.09 10.85
N ILE A 106 -9.16 11.37 11.27
CA ILE A 106 -9.19 9.88 11.30
C ILE A 106 -9.91 9.51 12.60
N PRO A 107 -11.07 8.83 12.56
CA PRO A 107 -11.68 8.31 13.78
C PRO A 107 -10.78 7.23 14.37
N GLN A 108 -10.38 7.41 15.63
CA GLN A 108 -9.76 6.35 16.42
C GLN A 108 -10.80 5.29 16.76
N LYS A 109 -10.40 4.02 16.59
CA LYS A 109 -10.97 2.81 17.21
C LYS A 109 -12.50 2.83 17.40
N ASP A 110 -13.20 2.33 16.41
CA ASP A 110 -14.21 1.29 16.58
C ASP A 110 -14.83 0.92 15.24
N SER A 111 -15.17 -0.36 15.12
CA SER A 111 -16.10 -0.86 14.13
C SER A 111 -15.52 -1.23 12.76
N THR A 112 -15.80 -2.41 12.46
CA THR A 112 -16.31 -2.98 11.18
C THR A 112 -16.36 -1.97 10.03
N PHE A 113 -15.19 -1.56 9.56
CA PHE A 113 -15.11 -0.96 8.25
C PHE A 113 -15.37 -2.09 7.24
N HIS A 114 -16.59 -2.18 6.77
CA HIS A 114 -16.95 -3.01 5.63
C HIS A 114 -16.25 -2.40 4.41
N ILE A 115 -15.07 -2.91 4.08
CA ILE A 115 -14.41 -2.61 2.81
C ILE A 115 -15.24 -3.34 1.75
N PRO A 116 -15.73 -2.66 0.72
CA PRO A 116 -16.37 -3.36 -0.40
C PRO A 116 -15.30 -4.26 -1.05
N GLN A 117 -15.36 -5.56 -0.80
CA GLN A 117 -14.37 -6.56 -1.23
C GLN A 117 -14.48 -6.89 -2.74
N LYS A 118 -15.08 -6.02 -3.53
CA LYS A 118 -15.53 -6.38 -4.88
C LYS A 118 -14.42 -6.63 -5.90
N ASN A 119 -13.14 -6.34 -5.63
CA ASN A 119 -12.04 -6.54 -6.60
C ASN A 119 -10.68 -6.77 -5.91
N ILE A 120 -10.63 -7.51 -4.82
CA ILE A 120 -9.38 -7.88 -4.15
C ILE A 120 -9.40 -9.37 -3.79
N ASP A 121 -8.23 -10.00 -3.89
CA ASP A 121 -7.97 -11.30 -3.29
C ASP A 121 -7.28 -11.07 -1.93
N VAL A 122 -7.68 -11.80 -0.89
CA VAL A 122 -7.06 -11.67 0.43
C VAL A 122 -6.35 -12.96 0.80
N PHE A 123 -5.11 -12.85 1.30
CA PHE A 123 -4.33 -13.98 1.80
C PHE A 123 -3.73 -13.66 3.17
N PRO A 124 -3.54 -14.66 4.05
CA PRO A 124 -2.99 -14.43 5.39
C PRO A 124 -1.48 -14.22 5.40
N SER A 125 -0.77 -14.63 4.34
CA SER A 125 0.67 -14.52 4.19
C SER A 125 1.11 -14.27 2.74
N LEU A 126 2.35 -13.79 2.57
CA LEU A 126 2.95 -13.61 1.24
C LEU A 126 3.17 -14.96 0.55
N GLU A 127 3.57 -15.98 1.29
CA GLU A 127 3.81 -17.31 0.77
C GLU A 127 2.54 -17.91 0.16
N GLU A 128 1.41 -17.84 0.88
CA GLU A 128 0.13 -18.31 0.36
C GLU A 128 -0.34 -17.49 -0.85
N ALA A 129 -0.14 -16.18 -0.83
CA ALA A 129 -0.46 -15.34 -1.98
C ALA A 129 0.32 -15.72 -3.23
N LEU A 130 1.64 -15.94 -3.10
CA LEU A 130 2.51 -16.34 -4.20
C LEU A 130 2.17 -17.73 -4.73
N ALA A 131 1.77 -18.67 -3.87
CA ALA A 131 1.35 -20.01 -4.27
C ALA A 131 0.07 -20.02 -5.14
N HIS A 132 -0.72 -18.92 -5.09
CA HIS A 132 -1.92 -18.72 -5.92
C HIS A 132 -1.69 -17.86 -7.17
N CYS A 133 -0.44 -17.51 -7.46
CA CYS A 133 -0.03 -16.84 -8.68
C CYS A 133 0.50 -17.87 -9.68
N ALA A 134 0.35 -17.58 -10.98
CA ALA A 134 0.90 -18.44 -12.01
C ALA A 134 2.44 -18.35 -12.05
N PRO A 135 3.17 -19.41 -12.44
CA PRO A 135 4.63 -19.40 -12.45
C PRO A 135 5.25 -18.35 -13.39
N ASP A 136 4.54 -17.98 -14.44
CA ASP A 136 4.92 -16.97 -15.44
C ASP A 136 4.32 -15.59 -15.21
N GLU A 137 3.61 -15.40 -14.09
CA GLU A 137 2.94 -14.15 -13.75
C GLU A 137 3.95 -13.10 -13.28
N ASP A 138 3.81 -11.87 -13.79
CA ASP A 138 4.55 -10.72 -13.28
C ASP A 138 3.84 -10.13 -12.07
N ILE A 139 4.55 -10.15 -10.94
CA ILE A 139 4.05 -9.77 -9.63
C ILE A 139 4.80 -8.56 -9.11
N TYR A 140 4.07 -7.51 -8.75
CA TYR A 140 4.65 -6.30 -8.15
C TYR A 140 4.29 -6.21 -6.68
N ILE A 141 5.31 -6.18 -5.83
CA ILE A 141 5.17 -5.93 -4.39
C ILE A 141 5.20 -4.42 -4.14
N ILE A 142 4.09 -3.87 -3.65
CA ILE A 142 3.92 -2.41 -3.51
C ILE A 142 3.85 -1.94 -2.05
N GLY A 143 4.20 -2.81 -1.12
CA GLY A 143 4.41 -2.42 0.28
C GLY A 143 3.37 -2.93 1.27
N GLY A 144 3.40 -2.50 2.54
CA GLY A 144 4.40 -1.63 3.18
C GLY A 144 5.64 -2.37 3.69
N ALA A 145 6.34 -1.74 4.62
CA ALA A 145 7.66 -2.17 5.09
C ALA A 145 7.75 -3.65 5.50
N SER A 146 6.73 -4.18 6.18
CA SER A 146 6.72 -5.59 6.60
C SER A 146 6.60 -6.54 5.40
N VAL A 147 5.88 -6.14 4.34
CA VAL A 147 5.76 -6.93 3.11
C VAL A 147 7.04 -6.83 2.30
N TYR A 148 7.65 -5.64 2.18
CA TYR A 148 8.96 -5.48 1.55
C TYR A 148 10.03 -6.36 2.20
N ARG A 149 10.07 -6.41 3.54
CA ARG A 149 11.04 -7.25 4.27
C ARG A 149 10.86 -8.74 3.98
N GLN A 150 9.63 -9.19 3.82
CA GLN A 150 9.34 -10.59 3.47
C GLN A 150 9.63 -10.89 2.01
N ALA A 151 9.35 -9.94 1.11
CA ALA A 151 9.51 -10.11 -0.32
C ALA A 151 10.96 -9.95 -0.80
N LEU A 152 11.79 -9.16 -0.09
CA LEU A 152 13.15 -8.85 -0.51
C LEU A 152 14.01 -10.11 -0.77
N PRO A 153 13.96 -11.18 0.06
CA PRO A 153 14.68 -12.41 -0.23
C PRO A 153 14.16 -13.20 -1.45
N LEU A 154 12.92 -12.94 -1.87
CA LEU A 154 12.23 -13.67 -2.94
C LEU A 154 12.18 -12.91 -4.27
N ALA A 155 12.45 -11.60 -4.24
CA ALA A 155 12.34 -10.74 -5.39
C ALA A 155 13.47 -10.97 -6.41
N ASP A 156 13.13 -10.84 -7.70
CA ASP A 156 14.06 -10.93 -8.82
C ASP A 156 14.60 -9.55 -9.20
N ARG A 157 13.83 -8.49 -8.94
CA ARG A 157 14.14 -7.11 -9.33
C ARG A 157 13.61 -6.10 -8.32
N LEU A 158 14.34 -4.97 -8.15
CA LEU A 158 13.82 -3.78 -7.48
C LEU A 158 13.70 -2.65 -8.50
N CYS A 159 12.56 -1.97 -8.51
CA CYS A 159 12.31 -0.74 -9.27
C CYS A 159 12.11 0.39 -8.25
N LEU A 160 13.18 1.05 -7.85
CA LEU A 160 13.12 2.08 -6.83
C LEU A 160 13.06 3.49 -7.45
N THR A 161 12.37 4.38 -6.77
CA THR A 161 12.50 5.82 -6.97
C THR A 161 13.28 6.37 -5.78
N GLU A 162 14.55 6.63 -5.99
CA GLU A 162 15.45 7.16 -4.95
C GLU A 162 15.34 8.67 -4.89
N ILE A 163 14.95 9.20 -3.73
CA ILE A 163 14.71 10.62 -3.52
C ILE A 163 15.90 11.21 -2.76
N ASP A 164 16.49 12.27 -3.33
CA ASP A 164 17.66 12.96 -2.77
C ASP A 164 17.26 13.89 -1.62
N ASP A 165 16.62 13.31 -0.58
CA ASP A 165 16.22 14.01 0.64
C ASP A 165 16.25 13.06 1.84
N THR A 166 16.30 13.66 3.03
CA THR A 166 16.18 12.96 4.32
C THR A 166 15.05 13.62 5.09
N PRO A 167 13.85 13.05 5.11
CA PRO A 167 12.69 13.67 5.74
C PRO A 167 12.88 13.78 7.25
N ALA A 168 12.46 14.92 7.82
CA ALA A 168 12.53 15.17 9.25
C ALA A 168 11.62 14.23 10.08
N GLU A 169 10.51 13.77 9.48
CA GLU A 169 9.56 12.87 10.11
C GLU A 169 9.36 11.62 9.25
N ALA A 170 9.63 10.46 9.81
CA ALA A 170 9.35 9.16 9.22
C ALA A 170 9.16 8.11 10.30
N ASP A 171 8.26 7.16 10.09
CA ASP A 171 8.02 6.02 11.00
C ASP A 171 8.09 4.67 10.28
N THR A 172 8.18 4.72 8.96
CA THR A 172 8.16 3.53 8.11
C THR A 172 9.32 3.57 7.12
N PHE A 173 10.14 2.50 7.13
CA PHE A 173 11.39 2.44 6.37
C PHE A 173 11.45 1.20 5.49
N PHE A 174 12.06 1.35 4.32
CA PHE A 174 12.43 0.24 3.44
C PHE A 174 13.55 -0.59 4.09
N PRO A 175 13.56 -1.93 3.94
CA PRO A 175 14.64 -2.75 4.49
C PRO A 175 15.98 -2.44 3.81
N PRO A 176 17.14 -2.73 4.46
CA PRO A 176 18.45 -2.68 3.82
C PRO A 176 18.48 -3.62 2.60
N TYR A 177 19.11 -3.17 1.51
CA TYR A 177 19.17 -3.95 0.25
C TYR A 177 20.52 -3.85 -0.44
N GLU A 178 21.36 -2.91 -0.10
CA GLU A 178 22.55 -2.51 -0.84
C GLU A 178 23.58 -3.65 -1.00
N ASP A 179 23.64 -4.57 -0.03
CA ASP A 179 24.62 -5.67 -0.02
C ASP A 179 24.33 -6.75 -1.07
N ASP A 180 23.06 -7.05 -1.33
CA ASP A 180 22.62 -8.18 -2.17
C ASP A 180 22.22 -7.75 -3.59
N TRP A 181 22.20 -6.45 -3.86
CA TRP A 181 21.67 -5.89 -5.10
C TRP A 181 22.69 -5.02 -5.81
N GLN A 182 22.70 -5.09 -7.14
CA GLN A 182 23.50 -4.21 -8.00
C GLN A 182 22.61 -3.36 -8.89
N GLU A 183 23.00 -2.10 -9.08
CA GLU A 183 22.33 -1.20 -9.99
C GLU A 183 22.47 -1.71 -11.43
N GLU A 184 21.35 -1.86 -12.12
CA GLU A 184 21.27 -2.22 -13.53
C GLU A 184 21.09 -0.96 -14.39
N SER A 185 20.24 -0.05 -13.94
CA SER A 185 19.99 1.21 -14.65
C SER A 185 19.64 2.34 -13.69
N ARG A 186 19.97 3.58 -14.10
CA ARG A 186 19.64 4.82 -13.38
C ARG A 186 19.21 5.89 -14.35
N GLU A 187 18.12 6.58 -14.03
CA GLU A 187 17.62 7.75 -14.71
C GLU A 187 17.43 8.88 -13.71
N ASP A 188 18.30 9.89 -13.75
CA ASP A 188 18.29 11.00 -12.81
C ASP A 188 17.32 12.10 -13.26
N HIS A 189 16.57 12.65 -12.33
CA HIS A 189 15.61 13.72 -12.52
C HIS A 189 15.93 14.88 -11.57
N PRO A 190 16.23 16.09 -12.10
CA PRO A 190 16.44 17.27 -11.28
C PRO A 190 15.13 17.78 -10.68
N VAL A 191 15.24 18.73 -9.76
CA VAL A 191 14.12 19.54 -9.28
C VAL A 191 13.43 20.23 -10.47
N ASP A 192 12.10 20.23 -10.46
CA ASP A 192 11.27 20.95 -11.43
C ASP A 192 10.03 21.56 -10.75
N ASP A 193 9.16 22.25 -11.51
CA ASP A 193 7.96 22.92 -10.99
C ASP A 193 6.97 21.97 -10.28
N ARG A 194 7.15 20.67 -10.36
CA ARG A 194 6.26 19.63 -9.79
C ARG A 194 6.96 18.71 -8.81
N HIS A 195 8.27 18.83 -8.68
CA HIS A 195 9.11 17.96 -7.84
C HIS A 195 10.08 18.82 -7.03
N ASP A 196 9.84 18.89 -5.72
CA ASP A 196 10.60 19.71 -4.77
C ASP A 196 12.02 19.16 -4.52
N PHE A 197 12.26 17.87 -4.80
CA PHE A 197 13.52 17.19 -4.57
C PHE A 197 14.00 16.50 -5.85
N PRO A 198 15.34 16.42 -6.06
CA PRO A 198 15.88 15.57 -7.09
C PRO A 198 15.56 14.10 -6.75
N TYR A 199 15.39 13.29 -7.77
CA TYR A 199 15.17 11.85 -7.59
C TYR A 199 15.73 11.09 -8.78
N ALA A 200 15.92 9.78 -8.62
CA ALA A 200 16.31 8.90 -9.70
C ALA A 200 15.37 7.68 -9.78
N PHE A 201 15.05 7.25 -10.98
CA PHE A 201 14.52 5.92 -11.20
C PHE A 201 15.69 4.95 -11.30
N VAL A 202 15.72 3.97 -10.42
CA VAL A 202 16.82 3.02 -10.34
C VAL A 202 16.25 1.60 -10.34
N ASP A 203 16.74 0.80 -11.26
CA ASP A 203 16.44 -0.62 -11.30
C ASP A 203 17.63 -1.42 -10.80
N TYR A 204 17.35 -2.41 -9.97
CA TYR A 204 18.35 -3.29 -9.38
C TYR A 204 18.05 -4.75 -9.71
N ILE A 205 19.12 -5.51 -9.95
CA ILE A 205 19.11 -6.96 -10.06
C ILE A 205 19.93 -7.59 -8.94
N ARG A 206 19.72 -8.86 -8.65
CA ARG A 206 20.53 -9.58 -7.68
C ARG A 206 21.99 -9.67 -8.13
N LYS A 207 22.91 -9.59 -7.16
CA LYS A 207 24.34 -9.89 -7.37
C LYS A 207 24.57 -11.37 -7.61
#